data_cef82510551a97f4d9706bfdb9b77dc3
#
_entry.id   cef82510551a97f4d9706bfdb9b77dc3
#
_cell.length_a   1.000
_cell.length_b   1.000
_cell.length_c   1.000
_cell.angle_alpha   90.00
_cell.angle_beta   90.00
_cell.angle_gamma   90.00
#
_symmetry.space_group_name_H-M   'P 1'
#
loop_
_entity.id
_entity.type
_entity.pdbx_description
1 polymer ?
#
loop_
_entity_poly.entity_id
_entity_poly.type
_entity_poly.pdbx_seq_one_letter_code
_entity_poly.pdbx_strand_id
1 'polypeptide(L)'
;SKEKVFSYLASQDSEMTDHGVLKIVCSAENMFFQMRKNIYSEEDYAKGFVTDISKVRRNETSPLVYHKTLNYGDCILEKRAAAAAGINEKVFVNTKGQISEGTVSNIFFVRKNMIYTPQLSCGLLPGILREYVMSKFSVVETIIYPDELMYYEECFVTNSLMGVMPVRQLGNICFPHRTRAEEVRNTYESEKMSL
;
A
#
# COMPACT_ATOMS: atom_id res chain seq x y z
N SER A 1 -21.51 12.44 -6.63
CA SER A 1 -21.20 13.75 -6.07
C SER A 1 -20.89 13.63 -4.59
N LYS A 2 -20.28 14.66 -3.99
CA LYS A 2 -20.04 14.74 -2.53
C LYS A 2 -21.33 14.53 -1.73
N GLU A 3 -22.43 15.09 -2.17
CA GLU A 3 -23.75 14.95 -1.54
C GLU A 3 -24.19 13.49 -1.37
N LYS A 4 -24.01 12.66 -2.39
CA LYS A 4 -24.33 11.22 -2.30
C LYS A 4 -23.48 10.50 -1.25
N VAL A 5 -22.20 10.86 -1.13
CA VAL A 5 -21.28 10.30 -0.12
C VAL A 5 -21.74 10.69 1.27
N PHE A 6 -21.99 12.00 1.51
CA PHE A 6 -22.46 12.49 2.80
C PHE A 6 -23.83 11.95 3.18
N SER A 7 -24.77 11.87 2.24
CA SER A 7 -26.08 11.25 2.48
C SER A 7 -25.96 9.78 2.88
N TYR A 8 -25.08 9.03 2.23
CA TYR A 8 -24.81 7.64 2.60
C TYR A 8 -24.18 7.53 3.99
N LEU A 9 -23.16 8.34 4.29
CA LEU A 9 -22.51 8.33 5.62
C LEU A 9 -23.49 8.71 6.74
N ALA A 10 -24.37 9.68 6.52
CA ALA A 10 -25.39 10.06 7.50
C ALA A 10 -26.44 8.96 7.78
N SER A 11 -26.54 7.95 6.93
CA SER A 11 -27.41 6.78 7.12
C SER A 11 -26.73 5.62 7.84
N GLN A 12 -25.44 5.73 8.19
CA GLN A 12 -24.67 4.69 8.87
C GLN A 12 -24.59 4.96 10.37
N ASP A 13 -24.35 3.90 11.16
CA ASP A 13 -24.11 4.03 12.58
C ASP A 13 -22.81 4.81 12.87
N SER A 14 -22.79 5.56 13.98
CA SER A 14 -21.63 6.38 14.37
C SER A 14 -20.34 5.57 14.53
N GLU A 15 -20.38 4.38 15.14
CA GLU A 15 -19.21 3.49 15.28
C GLU A 15 -18.62 3.13 13.93
N MET A 16 -19.48 2.93 12.92
CA MET A 16 -19.05 2.61 11.55
C MET A 16 -18.46 3.82 10.84
N THR A 17 -18.93 5.03 11.12
CA THR A 17 -18.40 6.26 10.51
C THR A 17 -17.07 6.69 11.10
N ASP A 18 -16.86 6.47 12.40
CA ASP A 18 -15.65 6.90 13.10
C ASP A 18 -14.43 6.01 12.83
N HIS A 19 -14.65 4.70 12.72
CA HIS A 19 -13.56 3.71 12.57
C HIS A 19 -13.72 2.80 11.35
N GLY A 20 -14.68 3.08 10.50
CA GLY A 20 -14.97 2.28 9.33
C GLY A 20 -14.16 2.64 8.10
N VAL A 21 -14.31 1.81 7.10
CA VAL A 21 -13.74 1.99 5.76
C VAL A 21 -14.88 2.14 4.77
N LEU A 22 -14.96 3.30 4.11
CA LEU A 22 -15.88 3.52 3.01
C LEU A 22 -15.27 3.06 1.69
N LYS A 23 -15.85 2.04 1.10
CA LYS A 23 -15.56 1.64 -0.28
C LYS A 23 -16.53 2.31 -1.23
N ILE A 24 -16.01 3.03 -2.21
CA ILE A 24 -16.78 3.66 -3.28
C ILE A 24 -16.40 2.98 -4.60
N VAL A 25 -17.41 2.48 -5.32
CA VAL A 25 -17.24 1.91 -6.66
C VAL A 25 -18.06 2.76 -7.63
N CYS A 26 -17.41 3.30 -8.64
CA CYS A 26 -18.04 4.14 -9.65
C CYS A 26 -17.92 3.49 -11.03
N SER A 27 -19.01 3.53 -11.78
CA SER A 27 -19.05 3.31 -13.22
C SER A 27 -19.57 4.56 -13.92
N ALA A 28 -19.73 4.52 -15.24
CA ALA A 28 -20.31 5.64 -15.99
C ALA A 28 -21.72 6.03 -15.51
N GLU A 29 -22.52 5.05 -15.07
CA GLU A 29 -23.93 5.25 -14.72
C GLU A 29 -24.21 5.06 -13.23
N ASN A 30 -23.41 4.25 -12.52
CA ASN A 30 -23.71 3.80 -11.18
C ASN A 30 -22.61 4.13 -10.18
N MET A 31 -23.03 4.35 -8.94
CA MET A 31 -22.13 4.52 -7.79
C MET A 31 -22.62 3.64 -6.64
N PHE A 32 -21.74 2.77 -6.14
CA PHE A 32 -22.01 1.88 -5.02
C PHE A 32 -21.16 2.28 -3.83
N PHE A 33 -21.76 2.23 -2.66
CA PHE A 33 -21.11 2.48 -1.37
C PHE A 33 -21.18 1.22 -0.52
N GLN A 34 -20.11 0.96 0.21
CA GLN A 34 -20.05 -0.13 1.17
C GLN A 34 -19.19 0.28 2.35
N MET A 35 -19.76 0.20 3.56
CA MET A 35 -18.99 0.33 4.80
C MET A 35 -18.49 -1.03 5.26
N ARG A 36 -17.29 -1.05 5.84
CA ARG A 36 -16.72 -2.23 6.51
C ARG A 36 -15.80 -1.80 7.63
N LYS A 37 -15.51 -2.69 8.56
CA LYS A 37 -14.50 -2.42 9.61
C LYS A 37 -13.09 -2.32 9.01
N ASN A 38 -12.25 -1.46 9.59
CA ASN A 38 -10.82 -1.50 9.34
C ASN A 38 -10.26 -2.78 9.96
N ILE A 39 -9.41 -3.48 9.22
CA ILE A 39 -8.84 -4.77 9.64
C ILE A 39 -7.43 -4.63 10.24
N TYR A 40 -6.82 -3.45 10.13
CA TYR A 40 -5.46 -3.20 10.63
C TYR A 40 -5.51 -2.77 12.10
N SER A 41 -4.70 -3.42 12.93
CA SER A 41 -4.62 -3.19 14.37
C SER A 41 -3.26 -2.60 14.76
N GLU A 42 -3.16 -2.00 15.94
CA GLU A 42 -1.88 -1.53 16.49
C GLU A 42 -0.86 -2.68 16.64
N GLU A 43 -1.34 -3.90 16.86
CA GLU A 43 -0.49 -5.09 16.92
C GLU A 43 0.19 -5.38 15.56
N ASP A 44 -0.53 -5.15 14.44
CA ASP A 44 0.04 -5.30 13.09
C ASP A 44 1.19 -4.30 12.86
N TYR A 45 1.02 -3.05 13.30
CA TYR A 45 2.08 -2.03 13.20
C TYR A 45 3.27 -2.36 14.11
N ALA A 46 3.01 -2.83 15.32
CA ALA A 46 4.06 -3.22 16.26
C ALA A 46 4.88 -4.42 15.76
N LYS A 47 4.22 -5.41 15.14
CA LYS A 47 4.87 -6.59 14.57
C LYS A 47 5.56 -6.32 13.25
N GLY A 48 4.97 -5.47 12.41
CA GLY A 48 5.36 -5.29 11.02
C GLY A 48 4.95 -6.47 10.13
N PHE A 49 4.72 -6.19 8.86
CA PHE A 49 4.27 -7.19 7.89
C PHE A 49 5.36 -8.18 7.51
N VAL A 50 4.94 -9.43 7.30
CA VAL A 50 5.69 -10.44 6.55
C VAL A 50 5.13 -10.47 5.13
N THR A 51 6.00 -10.31 4.16
CA THR A 51 5.63 -10.26 2.75
C THR A 51 6.49 -11.24 1.94
N ASP A 52 6.08 -11.53 0.73
CA ASP A 52 6.84 -12.39 -0.18
C ASP A 52 6.67 -11.91 -1.62
N ILE A 53 7.58 -12.31 -2.50
CA ILE A 53 7.50 -11.97 -3.92
C ILE A 53 6.41 -12.81 -4.59
N SER A 54 5.54 -12.12 -5.34
CA SER A 54 4.54 -12.78 -6.18
C SER A 54 5.19 -13.54 -7.36
N LYS A 55 4.63 -14.69 -7.70
CA LYS A 55 4.97 -15.40 -8.94
C LYS A 55 4.30 -14.78 -10.17
N VAL A 56 3.21 -14.04 -9.95
CA VAL A 56 2.52 -13.29 -11.00
C VAL A 56 3.33 -12.03 -11.33
N ARG A 57 3.56 -11.79 -12.61
CA ARG A 57 4.31 -10.62 -13.08
C ARG A 57 3.37 -9.45 -13.36
N ARG A 58 3.74 -8.28 -12.89
CA ARG A 58 3.05 -7.03 -13.25
C ARG A 58 3.41 -6.66 -14.67
N ASN A 59 2.41 -6.41 -15.51
CA ASN A 59 2.65 -5.93 -16.86
C ASN A 59 2.74 -4.40 -16.87
N GLU A 60 3.96 -3.86 -16.81
CA GLU A 60 4.23 -2.43 -16.78
C GLU A 60 3.84 -1.71 -18.09
N THR A 61 3.58 -2.45 -19.16
CA THR A 61 3.13 -1.86 -20.42
C THR A 61 1.61 -1.68 -20.51
N SER A 62 0.87 -2.30 -19.58
CA SER A 62 -0.59 -2.16 -19.52
C SER A 62 -0.99 -0.82 -18.90
N PRO A 63 -1.82 0.00 -19.55
CA PRO A 63 -2.31 1.25 -18.96
C PRO A 63 -3.14 0.99 -17.68
N LEU A 64 -3.71 -0.19 -17.50
CA LEU A 64 -4.56 -0.51 -16.35
C LEU A 64 -3.81 -0.56 -15.02
N VAL A 65 -2.50 -0.79 -15.03
CA VAL A 65 -1.71 -0.81 -13.77
C VAL A 65 -1.57 0.57 -13.14
N TYR A 66 -1.73 1.64 -13.94
CA TYR A 66 -1.65 3.03 -13.49
C TYR A 66 -2.98 3.61 -13.03
N HIS A 67 -4.07 2.84 -13.12
CA HIS A 67 -5.42 3.32 -12.81
C HIS A 67 -6.09 2.48 -11.73
N LYS A 68 -6.81 3.16 -10.84
CA LYS A 68 -7.65 2.51 -9.81
C LYS A 68 -8.94 2.01 -10.44
N THR A 69 -8.91 0.80 -11.00
CA THR A 69 -10.02 0.16 -11.71
C THR A 69 -10.51 -1.10 -10.99
N LEU A 70 -11.61 -1.68 -11.46
CA LEU A 70 -12.09 -2.99 -11.00
C LEU A 70 -11.35 -4.15 -11.66
N ASN A 71 -10.48 -3.88 -12.64
CA ASN A 71 -9.65 -4.90 -13.28
C ASN A 71 -8.40 -5.18 -12.43
N TYR A 72 -8.59 -5.74 -11.23
CA TYR A 72 -7.52 -6.05 -10.27
C TYR A 72 -7.61 -7.51 -9.76
N GLY A 73 -8.02 -8.42 -10.66
CA GLY A 73 -8.14 -9.84 -10.36
C GLY A 73 -6.86 -10.45 -9.80
N ASP A 74 -5.72 -10.17 -10.43
CA ASP A 74 -4.40 -10.63 -9.98
C ASP A 74 -4.09 -10.19 -8.53
N CYS A 75 -4.41 -8.94 -8.20
CA CYS A 75 -4.23 -8.42 -6.84
C CYS A 75 -5.06 -9.19 -5.81
N ILE A 76 -6.33 -9.51 -6.14
CA ILE A 76 -7.22 -10.27 -5.25
C ILE A 76 -6.71 -11.70 -5.07
N LEU A 77 -6.31 -12.37 -6.15
CA LEU A 77 -5.83 -13.75 -6.11
C LEU A 77 -4.54 -13.85 -5.30
N GLU A 78 -3.57 -12.96 -5.54
CA GLU A 78 -2.32 -12.93 -4.79
C GLU A 78 -2.52 -12.52 -3.32
N LYS A 79 -3.47 -11.62 -3.01
CA LYS A 79 -3.82 -11.29 -1.62
C LYS A 79 -4.41 -12.50 -0.88
N ARG A 80 -5.26 -13.28 -1.55
CA ARG A 80 -5.80 -14.53 -0.99
C ARG A 80 -4.72 -15.58 -0.82
N ALA A 81 -3.81 -15.71 -1.78
CA ALA A 81 -2.68 -16.61 -1.69
C ALA A 81 -1.73 -16.24 -0.53
N ALA A 82 -1.50 -14.93 -0.32
CA ALA A 82 -0.76 -14.43 0.84
C ALA A 82 -1.41 -14.87 2.15
N ALA A 83 -2.71 -14.63 2.30
CA ALA A 83 -3.46 -15.01 3.51
C ALA A 83 -3.43 -16.53 3.75
N ALA A 84 -3.58 -17.34 2.70
CA ALA A 84 -3.50 -18.80 2.80
C ALA A 84 -2.10 -19.30 3.20
N ALA A 85 -1.05 -18.54 2.87
CA ALA A 85 0.34 -18.82 3.28
C ALA A 85 0.71 -18.23 4.65
N GLY A 86 -0.21 -17.58 5.36
CA GLY A 86 0.05 -16.94 6.65
C GLY A 86 0.94 -15.70 6.57
N ILE A 87 1.01 -15.05 5.40
CA ILE A 87 1.75 -13.80 5.20
C ILE A 87 0.80 -12.64 4.92
N ASN A 88 1.26 -11.43 5.17
CA ASN A 88 0.39 -10.26 5.12
C ASN A 88 0.14 -9.76 3.70
N GLU A 89 1.13 -9.85 2.81
CA GLU A 89 1.02 -9.33 1.45
C GLU A 89 2.02 -9.99 0.48
N LYS A 90 1.68 -10.01 -0.83
CA LYS A 90 2.62 -10.30 -1.92
C LYS A 90 3.06 -9.02 -2.59
N VAL A 91 4.33 -8.97 -2.98
CA VAL A 91 4.94 -7.88 -3.74
C VAL A 91 5.13 -8.31 -5.18
N PHE A 92 4.60 -7.53 -6.11
CA PHE A 92 4.77 -7.78 -7.53
C PHE A 92 6.14 -7.34 -8.02
N VAL A 93 6.65 -8.13 -8.94
CA VAL A 93 7.78 -7.82 -9.79
C VAL A 93 7.26 -7.72 -11.22
N ASN A 94 7.71 -6.74 -11.99
CA ASN A 94 7.26 -6.56 -13.37
C ASN A 94 7.93 -7.56 -14.34
N THR A 95 7.61 -7.47 -15.64
CA THR A 95 8.13 -8.39 -16.66
C THR A 95 9.64 -8.25 -16.87
N LYS A 96 10.24 -7.14 -16.44
CA LYS A 96 11.70 -6.87 -16.49
C LYS A 96 12.45 -7.30 -15.22
N GLY A 97 11.77 -7.92 -14.26
CA GLY A 97 12.37 -8.34 -12.99
C GLY A 97 12.47 -7.24 -11.93
N GLN A 98 11.87 -6.08 -12.15
CA GLN A 98 11.92 -4.93 -11.26
C GLN A 98 10.80 -4.98 -10.23
N ILE A 99 11.07 -4.61 -8.97
CA ILE A 99 10.03 -4.43 -7.95
C ILE A 99 9.03 -3.37 -8.42
N SER A 100 7.76 -3.66 -8.24
CA SER A 100 6.65 -2.76 -8.61
C SER A 100 5.91 -2.26 -7.37
N GLU A 101 4.93 -3.00 -6.90
CA GLU A 101 4.06 -2.62 -5.78
C GLU A 101 3.55 -3.86 -5.04
N GLY A 102 2.91 -3.68 -3.89
CA GLY A 102 2.15 -4.74 -3.22
C GLY A 102 0.81 -5.01 -3.90
N THR A 103 0.09 -6.05 -3.45
CA THR A 103 -1.24 -6.38 -4.01
C THR A 103 -2.27 -5.28 -3.78
N VAL A 104 -2.11 -4.48 -2.71
CA VAL A 104 -3.00 -3.38 -2.34
C VAL A 104 -2.25 -2.14 -1.83
N SER A 105 -0.95 -2.06 -2.04
CA SER A 105 -0.08 -1.02 -1.46
C SER A 105 1.06 -0.61 -2.39
N ASN A 106 1.59 0.60 -2.19
CA ASN A 106 2.91 0.97 -2.71
C ASN A 106 3.99 0.56 -1.71
N ILE A 107 5.23 0.37 -2.18
CA ILE A 107 6.34 -0.11 -1.38
C ILE A 107 7.50 0.88 -1.36
N PHE A 108 8.16 0.97 -0.21
CA PHE A 108 9.30 1.85 0.04
C PHE A 108 10.40 1.08 0.77
N PHE A 109 11.62 1.48 0.52
CA PHE A 109 12.82 0.94 1.16
C PHE A 109 13.67 2.06 1.71
N VAL A 110 14.45 1.78 2.76
CA VAL A 110 15.35 2.77 3.36
C VAL A 110 16.78 2.24 3.33
N ARG A 111 17.70 3.09 2.90
CA ARG A 111 19.15 2.85 2.97
C ARG A 111 19.86 4.14 3.31
N LYS A 112 20.73 4.10 4.32
CA LYS A 112 21.48 5.29 4.79
C LYS A 112 20.57 6.48 5.05
N ASN A 113 19.45 6.25 5.74
CA ASN A 113 18.42 7.25 6.07
C ASN A 113 17.69 7.88 4.86
N MET A 114 17.99 7.48 3.63
CA MET A 114 17.28 7.92 2.42
C MET A 114 16.17 6.92 2.08
N ILE A 115 15.00 7.43 1.71
CA ILE A 115 13.84 6.64 1.29
C ILE A 115 13.90 6.44 -0.23
N TYR A 116 13.64 5.22 -0.66
CA TYR A 116 13.56 4.81 -2.06
C TYR A 116 12.20 4.18 -2.36
N THR A 117 11.67 4.41 -3.55
CA THR A 117 10.46 3.74 -4.03
C THR A 117 10.59 3.39 -5.51
N PRO A 118 9.97 2.31 -5.96
CA PRO A 118 9.94 2.01 -7.39
C PRO A 118 9.33 3.17 -8.18
N GLN A 119 9.96 3.51 -9.31
CA GLN A 119 9.45 4.55 -10.22
C GLN A 119 8.18 4.06 -10.94
N LEU A 120 7.32 5.00 -11.36
CA LEU A 120 6.03 4.65 -11.99
C LEU A 120 6.18 3.71 -13.19
N SER A 121 7.24 3.87 -13.99
CA SER A 121 7.51 2.99 -15.15
C SER A 121 7.71 1.51 -14.79
N CYS A 122 7.86 1.16 -13.50
CA CYS A 122 7.84 -0.23 -13.04
C CYS A 122 6.44 -0.85 -13.03
N GLY A 123 5.39 -0.09 -13.37
CA GLY A 123 4.03 -0.58 -13.52
C GLY A 123 3.25 -0.64 -12.21
N LEU A 124 3.16 0.48 -11.51
CA LEU A 124 2.48 0.59 -10.23
C LEU A 124 1.43 1.71 -10.24
N LEU A 125 0.46 1.58 -9.34
CA LEU A 125 -0.53 2.64 -9.12
C LEU A 125 0.14 3.86 -8.46
N PRO A 126 -0.05 5.10 -8.98
CA PRO A 126 0.32 6.32 -8.28
C PRO A 126 -0.63 6.54 -7.09
N GLY A 127 -0.29 5.96 -5.94
CA GLY A 127 -1.15 5.97 -4.76
C GLY A 127 -1.10 7.32 -4.05
N ILE A 128 -2.25 7.77 -3.52
CA ILE A 128 -2.38 9.03 -2.78
C ILE A 128 -1.38 9.11 -1.63
N LEU A 129 -1.23 8.02 -0.88
CA LEU A 129 -0.29 8.02 0.24
C LEU A 129 1.18 7.90 -0.22
N ARG A 130 1.44 7.32 -1.39
CA ARG A 130 2.75 7.38 -2.04
C ARG A 130 3.13 8.83 -2.37
N GLU A 131 2.22 9.58 -2.98
CA GLU A 131 2.42 11.00 -3.30
C GLU A 131 2.61 11.85 -2.04
N TYR A 132 1.83 11.58 -0.99
CA TYR A 132 2.00 12.23 0.31
C TYR A 132 3.41 12.04 0.85
N VAL A 133 3.91 10.80 0.94
CA VAL A 133 5.26 10.50 1.44
C VAL A 133 6.32 11.23 0.60
N MET A 134 6.18 11.21 -0.72
CA MET A 134 7.11 11.91 -1.63
C MET A 134 7.07 13.44 -1.48
N SER A 135 5.92 14.01 -1.09
CA SER A 135 5.78 15.45 -0.88
C SER A 135 6.38 15.94 0.45
N LYS A 136 6.45 15.06 1.45
CA LYS A 136 6.87 15.40 2.83
C LYS A 136 8.31 15.00 3.14
N PHE A 137 8.82 13.98 2.47
CA PHE A 137 10.14 13.41 2.74
C PHE A 137 11.00 13.39 1.47
N SER A 138 12.31 13.40 1.67
CA SER A 138 13.26 13.18 0.58
C SER A 138 13.17 11.72 0.13
N VAL A 139 12.53 11.47 -1.02
CA VAL A 139 12.33 10.16 -1.61
C VAL A 139 12.98 10.10 -2.98
N VAL A 140 13.69 9.02 -3.27
CA VAL A 140 14.29 8.76 -4.56
C VAL A 140 13.45 7.71 -5.30
N GLU A 141 12.85 8.10 -6.43
CA GLU A 141 12.23 7.14 -7.36
C GLU A 141 13.32 6.46 -8.18
N THR A 142 13.36 5.13 -8.13
CA THR A 142 14.39 4.36 -8.82
C THR A 142 13.89 2.98 -9.26
N ILE A 143 14.69 2.29 -10.05
CA ILE A 143 14.50 0.86 -10.34
C ILE A 143 15.14 0.08 -9.19
N ILE A 144 14.42 -0.90 -8.66
CA ILE A 144 14.89 -1.77 -7.57
C ILE A 144 14.70 -3.22 -8.01
N TYR A 145 15.72 -4.05 -7.85
CA TYR A 145 15.65 -5.48 -8.14
C TYR A 145 15.59 -6.31 -6.84
N PRO A 146 14.98 -7.51 -6.86
CA PRO A 146 14.90 -8.37 -5.68
C PRO A 146 16.24 -8.74 -5.05
N ASP A 147 17.31 -8.86 -5.83
CA ASP A 147 18.66 -9.16 -5.36
C ASP A 147 19.36 -7.97 -4.68
N GLU A 148 18.83 -6.76 -4.86
CA GLU A 148 19.33 -5.55 -4.19
C GLU A 148 18.72 -5.33 -2.80
N LEU A 149 17.65 -6.09 -2.44
CA LEU A 149 16.91 -5.88 -1.19
C LEU A 149 17.76 -6.05 0.06
N MET A 150 18.81 -6.86 -0.02
CA MET A 150 19.78 -7.05 1.07
C MET A 150 20.57 -5.78 1.44
N TYR A 151 20.57 -4.76 0.59
CA TYR A 151 21.27 -3.49 0.84
C TYR A 151 20.40 -2.44 1.54
N TYR A 152 19.12 -2.73 1.78
CA TYR A 152 18.18 -1.84 2.46
C TYR A 152 18.01 -2.27 3.92
N GLU A 153 17.90 -1.27 4.79
CA GLU A 153 17.84 -1.44 6.26
C GLU A 153 16.40 -1.52 6.76
N GLU A 154 15.47 -0.84 6.05
CA GLU A 154 14.05 -0.83 6.35
C GLU A 154 13.22 -1.02 5.08
N CYS A 155 12.00 -1.54 5.28
CA CYS A 155 10.97 -1.59 4.26
C CYS A 155 9.64 -1.21 4.89
N PHE A 156 8.80 -0.50 4.14
CA PHE A 156 7.42 -0.24 4.54
C PHE A 156 6.50 -0.17 3.31
N VAL A 157 5.23 -0.39 3.55
CA VAL A 157 4.18 -0.30 2.52
C VAL A 157 3.12 0.70 2.92
N THR A 158 2.44 1.28 1.92
CA THR A 158 1.45 2.34 2.16
C THR A 158 0.18 2.12 1.37
N ASN A 159 -0.95 2.39 1.98
CA ASN A 159 -2.22 2.63 1.31
C ASN A 159 -3.15 3.48 2.16
N SER A 160 -4.24 3.98 1.58
CA SER A 160 -5.19 4.90 2.24
C SER A 160 -5.94 4.30 3.44
N LEU A 161 -5.88 2.98 3.68
CA LEU A 161 -6.56 2.32 4.80
C LEU A 161 -5.63 2.09 5.98
N MET A 162 -4.44 1.55 5.71
CA MET A 162 -3.46 1.23 6.74
C MET A 162 -2.46 2.36 7.02
N GLY A 163 -2.49 3.44 6.22
CA GLY A 163 -1.45 4.44 6.36
C GLY A 163 -0.09 3.87 5.96
N VAL A 164 0.87 3.95 6.87
CA VAL A 164 2.25 3.46 6.71
C VAL A 164 2.45 2.23 7.58
N MET A 165 2.72 1.09 6.95
CA MET A 165 2.88 -0.21 7.61
C MET A 165 4.34 -0.68 7.46
N PRO A 166 5.09 -0.85 8.56
CA PRO A 166 6.42 -1.43 8.49
C PRO A 166 6.40 -2.87 7.95
N VAL A 167 7.40 -3.21 7.15
CA VAL A 167 7.63 -4.58 6.67
C VAL A 167 8.88 -5.12 7.37
N ARG A 168 8.72 -6.19 8.15
CA ARG A 168 9.84 -6.83 8.85
C ARG A 168 10.57 -7.88 8.02
N GLN A 169 9.89 -8.39 6.97
CA GLN A 169 10.44 -9.43 6.11
C GLN A 169 9.82 -9.39 4.71
N LEU A 170 10.65 -9.52 3.67
CA LEU A 170 10.23 -9.72 2.29
C LEU A 170 10.99 -10.93 1.71
N GLY A 171 10.27 -12.03 1.46
CA GLY A 171 10.90 -13.31 1.12
C GLY A 171 11.86 -13.76 2.22
N ASN A 172 13.12 -13.95 1.88
CA ASN A 172 14.17 -14.33 2.81
C ASN A 172 14.93 -13.14 3.43
N ILE A 173 14.59 -11.91 3.06
CA ILE A 173 15.28 -10.72 3.55
C ILE A 173 14.51 -10.15 4.75
N CYS A 174 15.21 -9.99 5.87
CA CYS A 174 14.70 -9.34 7.08
C CYS A 174 15.15 -7.89 7.14
N PHE A 175 14.25 -7.00 7.56
CA PHE A 175 14.51 -5.59 7.80
C PHE A 175 14.46 -5.33 9.31
N PRO A 176 15.62 -5.23 9.97
CA PRO A 176 15.68 -5.15 11.44
C PRO A 176 15.30 -3.77 11.98
N HIS A 177 15.34 -2.75 11.14
CA HIS A 177 15.06 -1.37 11.52
C HIS A 177 13.71 -0.91 10.98
N ARG A 178 13.09 0.07 11.64
CA ARG A 178 11.81 0.69 11.25
C ARG A 178 11.71 2.17 11.65
N THR A 179 12.80 2.76 12.06
CA THR A 179 12.84 4.14 12.59
C THR A 179 12.28 5.13 11.58
N ARG A 180 12.67 4.99 10.32
CA ARG A 180 12.22 5.89 9.26
C ARG A 180 10.75 5.64 8.89
N ALA A 181 10.33 4.38 8.87
CA ALA A 181 8.94 3.99 8.66
C ALA A 181 8.03 4.55 9.77
N GLU A 182 8.45 4.48 11.04
CA GLU A 182 7.74 5.04 12.17
C GLU A 182 7.68 6.58 12.12
N GLU A 183 8.73 7.25 11.72
CA GLU A 183 8.74 8.71 11.51
C GLU A 183 7.70 9.11 10.46
N VAL A 184 7.68 8.43 9.30
CA VAL A 184 6.71 8.68 8.24
C VAL A 184 5.28 8.43 8.74
N ARG A 185 5.06 7.34 9.48
CA ARG A 185 3.75 7.02 10.07
C ARG A 185 3.30 8.11 11.04
N ASN A 186 4.14 8.50 11.99
CA ASN A 186 3.80 9.48 13.00
C ASN A 186 3.48 10.85 12.39
N THR A 187 4.24 11.27 11.38
CA THR A 187 3.97 12.50 10.64
C THR A 187 2.61 12.44 9.94
N TYR A 188 2.30 11.33 9.25
CA TYR A 188 1.03 11.15 8.58
C TYR A 188 -0.15 11.13 9.55
N GLU A 189 -0.08 10.38 10.66
CA GLU A 189 -1.16 10.30 11.64
C GLU A 189 -1.41 11.65 12.34
N SER A 190 -0.35 12.40 12.66
CA SER A 190 -0.50 13.73 13.27
C SER A 190 -1.19 14.74 12.33
N GLU A 191 -0.86 14.73 11.05
CA GLU A 191 -1.52 15.61 10.06
C GLU A 191 -2.97 15.18 9.76
N LYS A 192 -3.23 13.87 9.71
CA LYS A 192 -4.59 13.33 9.51
C LYS A 192 -5.56 13.73 10.63
N MET A 193 -5.09 13.83 11.86
CA MET A 193 -5.90 14.28 13.00
C MET A 193 -6.19 15.78 13.00
N SER A 194 -5.48 16.56 12.17
CA SER A 194 -5.65 18.01 12.06
C SER A 194 -6.55 18.44 10.90
N LEU A 195 -7.08 17.50 10.12
CA LEU A 195 -8.02 17.71 9.02
C LEU A 195 -9.47 17.45 9.46
#